data_33bab5a0334983334b4808dbee737fcc
#
_entry.id   33bab5a0334983334b4808dbee737fcc
#
_cell.length_a   1.000
_cell.length_b   1.000
_cell.length_c   1.000
_cell.angle_alpha   90.00
_cell.angle_beta   90.00
_cell.angle_gamma   90.00
#
_symmetry.space_group_name_H-M   'P 1'
#
loop_
_entity.id
_entity.type
_entity.pdbx_description
1 polymer ?
#
loop_
_entity_poly.entity_id
_entity_poly.type
_entity_poly.pdbx_seq_one_letter_code
_entity_poly.pdbx_strand_id
1 'polypeptide(L)'
;MAKPMILSCFLLFCFCLLQTQVIVAILDPTDFLALQSIRKSLEDMPGSDFFSSWDFTADPCNFSGVLCDSDKVIALNLGDPRAGATGLTGRLDAAIGKLSSLVEFTVVPGRIYGTLPQTISNLKSLKFLAINRNFISGEIPVELGELRSLKTIDLSYNQVTGKIPPTVGSLPGLTNLILCHNRLTGSIPRFDSQSLTRLDLKHNTLTGSLGPNSLPSSLQYLSLSWNQLTGSMDRVLTHLEELNYLDLSLNQFTGPVPGRIFSFPLSNLQLQRNQFSGSVEPVDQVAIPTVDLSFNRLSGQISPMLASVQNLYLNNNRFSGRVPASFVDRLLDASIQILYLQHNYLTGIEISPTAVIPERSSLCMQYNCMVPPVETPCPLRAGKQKTRPTTQCNQFKG
;
A
#
# COMPACT_ATOMS: atom_id res chain seq x y z
N MET A 1 1.62 76.07 50.90
CA MET A 1 2.48 75.66 49.76
C MET A 1 2.83 74.15 49.98
N ALA A 2 2.05 73.28 49.41
CA ALA A 2 2.35 71.87 49.41
C ALA A 2 1.90 71.28 48.06
N LYS A 3 2.82 70.76 47.31
CA LYS A 3 2.76 69.80 46.23
C LYS A 3 4.01 69.98 45.35
N PRO A 4 4.75 69.00 44.90
CA PRO A 4 4.27 67.76 44.34
C PRO A 4 5.14 66.52 44.74
N MET A 5 4.60 65.58 45.46
CA MET A 5 5.30 64.33 45.76
C MET A 5 4.49 63.04 45.41
N ILE A 6 3.26 63.20 44.91
CA ILE A 6 2.36 62.05 44.66
C ILE A 6 2.43 61.57 43.22
N LEU A 7 2.95 62.42 42.27
CA LEU A 7 2.94 62.00 40.85
C LEU A 7 4.12 61.07 40.44
N SER A 8 5.22 61.08 41.25
CA SER A 8 6.41 60.25 40.95
C SER A 8 6.28 58.79 41.36
N CYS A 9 5.44 58.45 42.36
CA CYS A 9 5.23 57.06 42.78
C CYS A 9 4.29 56.29 41.85
N PHE A 10 3.36 56.96 41.16
CA PHE A 10 2.45 56.29 40.21
C PHE A 10 3.15 55.88 38.92
N LEU A 11 4.13 56.61 38.46
CA LEU A 11 4.91 56.29 37.25
C LEU A 11 5.90 55.14 37.48
N LEU A 12 6.46 55.00 38.68
CA LEU A 12 7.33 53.90 39.03
C LEU A 12 6.56 52.58 39.25
N PHE A 13 5.30 52.64 39.71
CA PHE A 13 4.43 51.47 39.90
C PHE A 13 3.86 50.96 38.58
N CYS A 14 3.62 51.82 37.59
CA CYS A 14 3.19 51.41 36.25
C CYS A 14 4.35 50.81 35.43
N PHE A 15 5.60 51.13 35.68
CA PHE A 15 6.74 50.52 34.95
C PHE A 15 7.10 49.11 35.45
N CYS A 16 6.71 48.73 36.69
CA CYS A 16 6.91 47.38 37.22
C CYS A 16 5.86 46.35 36.77
N LEU A 17 4.73 46.78 36.17
CA LEU A 17 3.64 45.89 35.77
C LEU A 17 3.68 45.48 34.29
N LEU A 18 4.69 45.92 33.53
CA LEU A 18 4.85 45.57 32.09
C LEU A 18 6.12 44.72 31.81
N GLN A 19 6.69 44.09 32.81
CA GLN A 19 7.51 42.91 32.52
C GLN A 19 6.56 41.73 32.30
N THR A 20 5.97 41.63 31.15
CA THR A 20 5.57 40.36 30.59
C THR A 20 6.84 39.52 30.50
N GLN A 21 7.09 38.71 31.52
CA GLN A 21 8.05 37.63 31.38
C GLN A 21 7.52 36.77 30.21
N VAL A 22 8.14 36.95 29.06
CA VAL A 22 8.09 35.93 28.03
C VAL A 22 8.71 34.71 28.69
N ILE A 23 7.90 33.84 29.24
CA ILE A 23 8.32 32.52 29.66
C ILE A 23 8.69 31.84 28.36
N VAL A 24 9.95 31.90 27.96
CA VAL A 24 10.49 31.03 26.92
C VAL A 24 10.37 29.64 27.54
N ALA A 25 9.45 28.85 27.03
CA ALA A 25 9.32 27.46 27.44
C ALA A 25 10.66 26.78 27.12
N ILE A 26 11.44 26.50 28.16
CA ILE A 26 12.70 25.75 28.01
C ILE A 26 12.30 24.30 27.77
N LEU A 27 12.78 23.72 26.67
CA LEU A 27 12.52 22.31 26.34
C LEU A 27 12.86 21.41 27.54
N ASP A 28 12.02 20.43 27.80
CA ASP A 28 12.26 19.41 28.86
C ASP A 28 13.67 18.82 28.75
N PRO A 29 14.42 18.75 29.86
CA PRO A 29 15.80 18.25 29.87
C PRO A 29 15.96 16.82 29.29
N THR A 30 14.95 15.96 29.47
CA THR A 30 14.97 14.59 28.93
C THR A 30 14.86 14.63 27.40
N ASP A 31 13.95 15.45 26.86
CA ASP A 31 13.76 15.64 25.42
C ASP A 31 15.01 16.29 24.80
N PHE A 32 15.59 17.30 25.47
CA PHE A 32 16.85 17.92 25.04
C PHE A 32 17.98 16.89 24.90
N LEU A 33 18.22 16.09 25.94
CA LEU A 33 19.24 15.03 25.92
C LEU A 33 18.94 13.96 24.87
N ALA A 34 17.66 13.65 24.66
CA ALA A 34 17.26 12.71 23.60
C ALA A 34 17.60 13.24 22.21
N LEU A 35 17.30 14.52 21.92
CA LEU A 35 17.68 15.16 20.65
C LEU A 35 19.19 15.18 20.44
N GLN A 36 19.98 15.46 21.50
CA GLN A 36 21.45 15.39 21.42
C GLN A 36 21.95 13.98 21.06
N SER A 37 21.36 12.94 21.64
CA SER A 37 21.73 11.56 21.36
C SER A 37 21.36 11.19 19.91
N ILE A 38 20.16 11.54 19.47
CA ILE A 38 19.70 11.32 18.10
C ILE A 38 20.63 12.02 17.10
N ARG A 39 21.00 13.27 17.35
CA ARG A 39 21.93 14.04 16.50
C ARG A 39 23.28 13.35 16.33
N LYS A 40 23.81 12.74 17.41
CA LYS A 40 25.09 12.02 17.39
C LYS A 40 25.05 10.72 16.60
N SER A 41 23.88 10.12 16.45
CA SER A 41 23.69 8.83 15.76
C SER A 41 23.40 8.96 14.27
N LEU A 42 23.14 10.18 13.80
CA LEU A 42 22.74 10.49 12.43
C LEU A 42 23.63 11.57 11.83
N GLU A 43 23.87 11.44 10.54
CA GLU A 43 24.68 12.38 9.74
C GLU A 43 23.96 12.77 8.47
N ASP A 44 24.23 14.00 8.00
CA ASP A 44 23.82 14.43 6.67
C ASP A 44 24.56 13.64 5.59
N MET A 45 23.82 13.16 4.60
CA MET A 45 24.44 12.63 3.39
C MET A 45 25.02 13.77 2.53
N PRO A 46 26.00 13.52 1.66
CA PRO A 46 26.56 14.55 0.79
C PRO A 46 25.50 15.33 0.03
N GLY A 47 25.46 16.65 0.21
CA GLY A 47 24.47 17.56 -0.37
C GLY A 47 23.22 17.80 0.52
N SER A 48 23.15 17.21 1.71
CA SER A 48 22.19 17.59 2.76
C SER A 48 22.82 18.57 3.75
N ASP A 49 22.00 19.47 4.25
CA ASP A 49 22.35 20.42 5.31
C ASP A 49 21.28 20.42 6.43
N PHE A 50 20.56 19.32 6.57
CA PHE A 50 19.44 19.20 7.49
C PHE A 50 19.82 19.55 8.92
N PHE A 51 20.97 19.06 9.38
CA PHE A 51 21.46 19.30 10.74
C PHE A 51 22.15 20.65 10.94
N SER A 52 22.22 21.50 9.93
CA SER A 52 22.84 22.85 10.06
C SER A 52 22.13 23.74 11.09
N SER A 53 20.82 23.53 11.30
CA SER A 53 20.02 24.25 12.30
C SER A 53 20.11 23.64 13.71
N TRP A 54 20.71 22.46 13.89
CA TRP A 54 20.76 21.75 15.18
C TRP A 54 21.93 22.24 16.05
N ASP A 55 21.89 23.53 16.38
CA ASP A 55 22.82 24.16 17.32
C ASP A 55 22.23 24.14 18.73
N PHE A 56 22.74 23.26 19.59
CA PHE A 56 22.27 23.05 20.97
C PHE A 56 22.59 24.21 21.93
N THR A 57 23.14 25.31 21.43
CA THR A 57 23.21 26.60 22.16
C THR A 57 21.95 27.43 21.96
N ALA A 58 21.12 27.09 20.93
CA ALA A 58 19.84 27.70 20.64
C ALA A 58 18.67 26.83 21.13
N ASP A 59 17.44 27.31 20.96
CA ASP A 59 16.23 26.58 21.32
C ASP A 59 15.99 25.42 20.34
N PRO A 60 16.01 24.14 20.79
CA PRO A 60 15.81 22.99 19.94
C PRO A 60 14.43 22.93 19.26
N CYS A 61 13.43 23.64 19.74
CA CYS A 61 12.12 23.72 19.11
C CYS A 61 12.15 24.47 17.77
N ASN A 62 13.26 25.15 17.47
CA ASN A 62 13.51 25.80 16.17
C ASN A 62 14.37 24.92 15.23
N PHE A 63 14.76 23.72 15.63
CA PHE A 63 15.54 22.82 14.79
C PHE A 63 14.71 22.28 13.62
N SER A 64 15.34 22.12 12.48
CA SER A 64 14.70 21.46 11.33
C SER A 64 14.11 20.12 11.73
N GLY A 65 12.83 19.93 11.45
CA GLY A 65 12.11 18.69 11.73
C GLY A 65 11.70 18.46 13.19
N VAL A 66 11.96 19.39 14.09
CA VAL A 66 11.48 19.34 15.48
C VAL A 66 10.27 20.26 15.64
N LEU A 67 9.20 19.72 16.20
CA LEU A 67 8.02 20.49 16.59
C LEU A 67 7.71 20.26 18.05
N CYS A 68 7.57 21.33 18.81
CA CYS A 68 7.23 21.27 20.22
C CYS A 68 5.79 21.74 20.47
N ASP A 69 5.22 21.24 21.56
CA ASP A 69 4.08 21.83 22.24
C ASP A 69 4.50 22.07 23.69
N SER A 70 4.50 23.38 24.07
CA SER A 70 5.05 23.85 25.34
C SER A 70 6.53 23.44 25.48
N ASP A 71 6.85 22.59 26.44
CA ASP A 71 8.21 22.12 26.74
C ASP A 71 8.51 20.70 26.21
N LYS A 72 7.64 20.12 25.35
CA LYS A 72 7.77 18.73 24.88
C LYS A 72 7.84 18.64 23.36
N VAL A 73 8.68 17.74 22.87
CA VAL A 73 8.71 17.38 21.46
C VAL A 73 7.48 16.52 21.10
N ILE A 74 6.65 17.02 20.20
CA ILE A 74 5.45 16.31 19.72
C ILE A 74 5.59 15.76 18.31
N ALA A 75 6.49 16.31 17.49
CA ALA A 75 6.83 15.70 16.20
C ALA A 75 8.34 15.76 15.95
N LEU A 76 8.84 14.68 15.36
CA LEU A 76 10.23 14.55 14.93
C LEU A 76 10.26 14.05 13.50
N ASN A 77 10.59 14.94 12.56
CA ASN A 77 10.62 14.69 11.13
C ASN A 77 12.07 14.78 10.63
N LEU A 78 12.76 13.63 10.54
CA LEU A 78 14.18 13.58 10.24
C LEU A 78 14.44 13.56 8.73
N GLY A 79 15.20 14.54 8.25
CA GLY A 79 15.60 14.73 6.86
C GLY A 79 14.74 15.77 6.13
N ASP A 80 15.19 16.16 4.93
CA ASP A 80 14.52 17.16 4.10
C ASP A 80 13.46 16.49 3.21
N PRO A 81 12.17 16.84 3.34
CA PRO A 81 11.10 16.25 2.53
C PRO A 81 11.06 16.76 1.08
N ARG A 82 11.89 17.72 0.67
CA ARG A 82 11.91 18.24 -0.70
C ARG A 82 12.30 17.14 -1.68
N ALA A 83 11.61 17.08 -2.81
CA ALA A 83 11.90 16.10 -3.86
C ALA A 83 13.35 16.25 -4.36
N GLY A 84 14.09 15.15 -4.35
CA GLY A 84 15.49 15.11 -4.78
C GLY A 84 16.52 15.55 -3.71
N ALA A 85 16.07 15.95 -2.51
CA ALA A 85 16.99 16.17 -1.41
C ALA A 85 17.66 14.85 -0.99
N THR A 86 18.92 14.93 -0.61
CA THR A 86 19.65 13.82 -0.01
C THR A 86 19.17 13.61 1.42
N GLY A 87 18.97 12.34 1.80
CA GLY A 87 18.51 11.99 3.14
C GLY A 87 19.63 11.98 4.18
N LEU A 88 19.35 11.32 5.27
CA LEU A 88 20.29 11.10 6.37
C LEU A 88 20.88 9.69 6.32
N THR A 89 22.04 9.51 6.96
CA THR A 89 22.67 8.21 7.20
C THR A 89 22.91 7.99 8.68
N GLY A 90 23.00 6.74 9.11
CA GLY A 90 23.28 6.38 10.50
C GLY A 90 22.27 5.36 11.04
N ARG A 91 22.08 5.35 12.36
CA ARG A 91 21.18 4.43 13.06
C ARG A 91 20.17 5.20 13.90
N LEU A 92 18.98 4.62 14.06
CA LEU A 92 17.99 5.17 14.99
C LEU A 92 18.46 4.92 16.44
N ASP A 93 18.64 5.99 17.18
CA ASP A 93 19.07 5.93 18.58
C ASP A 93 17.91 5.54 19.50
N ALA A 94 18.20 4.73 20.52
CA ALA A 94 17.21 4.31 21.51
C ALA A 94 16.63 5.48 22.33
N ALA A 95 17.30 6.62 22.35
CA ALA A 95 16.84 7.84 23.02
C ALA A 95 15.54 8.40 22.39
N ILE A 96 15.20 8.02 21.16
CA ILE A 96 13.90 8.36 20.54
C ILE A 96 12.76 7.99 21.49
N GLY A 97 12.84 6.83 22.16
CA GLY A 97 11.83 6.38 23.11
C GLY A 97 11.72 7.20 24.40
N LYS A 98 12.57 8.20 24.61
CA LYS A 98 12.48 9.16 25.72
C LYS A 98 11.57 10.37 25.41
N LEU A 99 11.27 10.62 24.14
CA LEU A 99 10.37 11.69 23.69
C LEU A 99 8.90 11.31 23.98
N SER A 100 8.53 11.27 25.24
CA SER A 100 7.28 10.64 25.73
C SER A 100 5.99 11.25 25.14
N SER A 101 6.03 12.53 24.73
CA SER A 101 4.90 13.24 24.15
C SER A 101 4.85 13.16 22.61
N LEU A 102 5.75 12.38 21.98
CA LEU A 102 5.86 12.28 20.53
C LEU A 102 4.58 11.68 19.93
N VAL A 103 3.97 12.43 19.02
CA VAL A 103 2.76 12.06 18.27
C VAL A 103 3.11 11.61 16.86
N GLU A 104 4.13 12.23 16.26
CA GLU A 104 4.59 11.95 14.90
C GLU A 104 6.09 11.69 14.87
N PHE A 105 6.48 10.56 14.28
CA PHE A 105 7.86 10.24 14.01
C PHE A 105 8.03 9.83 12.55
N THR A 106 8.72 10.64 11.77
CA THR A 106 9.00 10.36 10.37
C THR A 106 10.49 10.44 10.07
N VAL A 107 10.92 9.62 9.11
CA VAL A 107 12.27 9.67 8.54
C VAL A 107 12.13 9.61 7.04
N VAL A 108 12.60 10.66 6.36
CA VAL A 108 12.56 10.70 4.90
C VAL A 108 13.47 9.65 4.27
N PRO A 109 13.29 9.32 2.97
CA PRO A 109 14.17 8.41 2.25
C PRO A 109 15.65 8.76 2.40
N GLY A 110 16.48 7.76 2.76
CA GLY A 110 17.90 7.98 3.04
C GLY A 110 18.68 6.67 3.16
N ARG A 111 19.68 6.65 4.03
CA ARG A 111 20.50 5.48 4.34
C ARG A 111 20.51 5.16 5.83
N ILE A 112 19.36 5.29 6.49
CA ILE A 112 19.22 4.85 7.89
C ILE A 112 19.21 3.33 7.92
N TYR A 113 20.06 2.72 8.74
CA TYR A 113 20.24 1.28 8.86
C TYR A 113 20.15 0.78 10.31
N GLY A 114 20.23 -0.52 10.51
CA GLY A 114 20.05 -1.16 11.82
C GLY A 114 18.59 -1.52 12.07
N THR A 115 18.24 -1.73 13.32
CA THR A 115 16.89 -2.17 13.72
C THR A 115 16.05 -1.02 14.27
N LEU A 116 14.74 -1.20 14.29
CA LEU A 116 13.87 -0.33 15.08
C LEU A 116 14.21 -0.49 16.56
N PRO A 117 14.50 0.60 17.28
CA PRO A 117 14.77 0.50 18.71
C PRO A 117 13.53 0.00 19.47
N GLN A 118 13.70 -0.98 20.36
CA GLN A 118 12.58 -1.47 21.18
C GLN A 118 11.94 -0.36 22.03
N THR A 119 12.75 0.64 22.44
CA THR A 119 12.28 1.81 23.18
C THR A 119 11.21 2.64 22.48
N ILE A 120 10.99 2.43 21.16
CA ILE A 120 9.90 3.07 20.43
C ILE A 120 8.53 2.75 21.06
N SER A 121 8.41 1.60 21.73
CA SER A 121 7.21 1.19 22.47
C SER A 121 6.88 2.07 23.69
N ASN A 122 7.78 2.93 24.10
CA ASN A 122 7.56 3.90 25.18
C ASN A 122 6.73 5.11 24.71
N LEU A 123 6.62 5.33 23.39
CA LEU A 123 5.94 6.47 22.79
C LEU A 123 4.42 6.32 22.79
N LYS A 124 3.79 6.31 23.97
CA LYS A 124 2.36 5.99 24.12
C LYS A 124 1.41 6.97 23.39
N SER A 125 1.88 8.19 23.10
CA SER A 125 1.16 9.22 22.36
C SER A 125 1.29 9.08 20.83
N LEU A 126 2.18 8.19 20.33
CA LEU A 126 2.53 8.10 18.92
C LEU A 126 1.32 7.65 18.07
N LYS A 127 0.98 8.47 17.07
CA LYS A 127 -0.10 8.22 16.11
C LYS A 127 0.42 7.90 14.72
N PHE A 128 1.58 8.44 14.36
CA PHE A 128 2.14 8.32 13.03
C PHE A 128 3.61 7.90 13.09
N LEU A 129 3.91 6.74 12.52
CA LEU A 129 5.27 6.19 12.40
C LEU A 129 5.55 5.91 10.93
N ALA A 130 6.48 6.68 10.32
CA ALA A 130 6.87 6.46 8.94
C ALA A 130 8.39 6.51 8.76
N ILE A 131 8.98 5.36 8.42
CA ILE A 131 10.42 5.23 8.16
C ILE A 131 10.57 4.45 6.86
N ASN A 132 10.05 5.03 5.77
CA ASN A 132 10.07 4.36 4.48
C ASN A 132 11.34 4.65 3.68
N ARG A 133 11.64 3.79 2.69
CA ARG A 133 12.76 3.95 1.74
C ARG A 133 14.10 4.20 2.44
N ASN A 134 14.42 3.32 3.39
CA ASN A 134 15.67 3.27 4.14
C ASN A 134 16.25 1.85 4.14
N PHE A 135 17.15 1.53 5.06
CA PHE A 135 17.79 0.21 5.20
C PHE A 135 17.51 -0.42 6.56
N ILE A 136 16.35 -0.08 7.16
CA ILE A 136 15.93 -0.69 8.44
C ILE A 136 15.80 -2.19 8.25
N SER A 137 16.38 -2.94 9.18
CA SER A 137 16.45 -4.40 9.18
C SER A 137 15.98 -5.00 10.52
N GLY A 138 16.07 -6.31 10.65
CA GLY A 138 15.57 -7.01 11.84
C GLY A 138 14.04 -7.14 11.85
N GLU A 139 13.50 -7.55 12.96
CA GLU A 139 12.07 -7.82 13.10
C GLU A 139 11.29 -6.58 13.58
N ILE A 140 10.00 -6.56 13.33
CA ILE A 140 9.08 -5.57 13.91
C ILE A 140 8.95 -5.92 15.41
N PRO A 141 9.29 -5.00 16.33
CA PRO A 141 9.15 -5.27 17.76
C PRO A 141 7.69 -5.61 18.12
N VAL A 142 7.49 -6.70 18.90
CA VAL A 142 6.13 -7.12 19.30
C VAL A 142 5.45 -6.06 20.17
N GLU A 143 6.27 -5.30 20.90
CA GLU A 143 5.88 -4.21 21.78
C GLU A 143 5.28 -3.01 21.00
N LEU A 144 5.51 -2.94 19.69
CA LEU A 144 4.87 -1.92 18.85
C LEU A 144 3.34 -1.99 18.94
N GLY A 145 2.78 -3.18 19.17
CA GLY A 145 1.36 -3.41 19.42
C GLY A 145 0.83 -2.84 20.76
N GLU A 146 1.71 -2.33 21.63
CA GLU A 146 1.29 -1.62 22.85
C GLU A 146 0.94 -0.15 22.61
N LEU A 147 1.30 0.40 21.44
CA LEU A 147 1.07 1.79 21.09
C LEU A 147 -0.37 2.00 20.59
N ARG A 148 -1.33 1.95 21.50
CA ARG A 148 -2.77 1.98 21.20
C ARG A 148 -3.25 3.23 20.46
N SER A 149 -2.44 4.29 20.48
CA SER A 149 -2.72 5.54 19.75
C SER A 149 -2.35 5.49 18.27
N LEU A 150 -1.56 4.47 17.83
CA LEU A 150 -1.09 4.36 16.46
C LEU A 150 -2.25 4.26 15.45
N LYS A 151 -2.15 5.12 14.44
CA LYS A 151 -3.05 5.17 13.28
C LYS A 151 -2.37 4.75 12.00
N THR A 152 -1.10 5.10 11.84
CA THR A 152 -0.34 4.78 10.63
C THR A 152 1.01 4.20 10.99
N ILE A 153 1.34 3.07 10.35
CA ILE A 153 2.67 2.46 10.34
C ILE A 153 3.10 2.32 8.88
N ASP A 154 4.13 3.04 8.48
CA ASP A 154 4.77 2.90 7.17
C ASP A 154 6.26 2.58 7.32
N LEU A 155 6.61 1.31 7.10
CA LEU A 155 7.97 0.82 7.06
C LEU A 155 8.33 0.30 5.66
N SER A 156 7.63 0.75 4.63
CA SER A 156 7.81 0.27 3.26
C SER A 156 9.20 0.56 2.71
N TYR A 157 9.63 -0.27 1.75
CA TYR A 157 10.94 -0.15 1.09
C TYR A 157 12.10 -0.14 2.10
N ASN A 158 12.17 -1.19 2.90
CA ASN A 158 13.23 -1.45 3.87
C ASN A 158 13.74 -2.91 3.74
N GLN A 159 14.44 -3.40 4.74
CA GLN A 159 14.94 -4.77 4.82
C GLN A 159 14.38 -5.50 6.04
N VAL A 160 13.18 -5.12 6.50
CA VAL A 160 12.52 -5.69 7.69
C VAL A 160 12.23 -7.17 7.46
N THR A 161 12.54 -8.00 8.45
CA THR A 161 12.44 -9.46 8.41
C THR A 161 11.47 -9.99 9.48
N GLY A 162 11.35 -11.31 9.60
CA GLY A 162 10.50 -11.96 10.58
C GLY A 162 9.02 -11.85 10.24
N LYS A 163 8.17 -12.07 11.23
CA LYS A 163 6.71 -12.09 11.07
C LYS A 163 6.11 -10.72 11.38
N ILE A 164 4.94 -10.46 10.84
CA ILE A 164 4.09 -9.35 11.31
C ILE A 164 3.55 -9.76 12.69
N PRO A 165 3.88 -9.03 13.78
CA PRO A 165 3.41 -9.41 15.12
C PRO A 165 1.88 -9.39 15.20
N PRO A 166 1.22 -10.40 15.76
CA PRO A 166 -0.24 -10.39 15.97
C PRO A 166 -0.72 -9.18 16.79
N THR A 167 0.13 -8.67 17.67
CA THR A 167 -0.15 -7.47 18.48
C THR A 167 -0.35 -6.21 17.64
N VAL A 168 0.30 -6.10 16.47
CA VAL A 168 0.07 -5.03 15.50
C VAL A 168 -1.31 -5.16 14.87
N GLY A 169 -1.76 -6.41 14.57
CA GLY A 169 -3.11 -6.67 14.08
C GLY A 169 -4.22 -6.29 15.07
N SER A 170 -3.91 -6.27 16.36
CA SER A 170 -4.85 -5.93 17.45
C SER A 170 -4.85 -4.44 17.84
N LEU A 171 -4.12 -3.57 17.12
CA LEU A 171 -4.14 -2.13 17.36
C LEU A 171 -5.51 -1.53 17.04
N PRO A 172 -6.23 -0.95 18.02
CA PRO A 172 -7.65 -0.62 17.85
C PRO A 172 -7.90 0.55 16.90
N GLY A 173 -6.95 1.49 16.80
CA GLY A 173 -7.06 2.71 16.01
C GLY A 173 -6.28 2.67 14.68
N LEU A 174 -5.69 1.54 14.33
CA LEU A 174 -4.87 1.43 13.13
C LEU A 174 -5.71 1.63 11.86
N THR A 175 -5.35 2.63 11.07
CA THR A 175 -6.01 2.97 9.79
C THR A 175 -5.17 2.57 8.58
N ASN A 176 -3.84 2.69 8.69
CA ASN A 176 -2.93 2.38 7.59
C ASN A 176 -1.77 1.50 8.07
N LEU A 177 -1.60 0.35 7.44
CA LEU A 177 -0.44 -0.52 7.61
C LEU A 177 0.24 -0.73 6.25
N ILE A 178 1.43 -0.14 6.09
CA ILE A 178 2.19 -0.13 4.84
C ILE A 178 3.56 -0.75 5.12
N LEU A 179 3.71 -2.03 4.74
CA LEU A 179 4.92 -2.82 4.95
C LEU A 179 5.47 -3.38 3.64
N CYS A 180 5.06 -2.82 2.51
CA CYS A 180 5.44 -3.31 1.19
C CYS A 180 6.95 -3.19 0.94
N HIS A 181 7.49 -4.04 0.04
CA HIS A 181 8.91 -4.07 -0.31
C HIS A 181 9.82 -4.24 0.92
N ASN A 182 9.63 -5.38 1.60
CA ASN A 182 10.43 -5.84 2.72
C ASN A 182 10.79 -7.32 2.55
N ARG A 183 11.26 -7.98 3.62
CA ARG A 183 11.61 -9.41 3.67
C ARG A 183 10.79 -10.15 4.73
N LEU A 184 9.54 -9.71 4.96
CA LEU A 184 8.63 -10.29 5.94
C LEU A 184 8.24 -11.72 5.55
N THR A 185 8.11 -12.58 6.56
CA THR A 185 7.83 -14.01 6.42
C THR A 185 6.62 -14.43 7.26
N GLY A 186 6.22 -15.69 7.16
CA GLY A 186 5.10 -16.26 7.94
C GLY A 186 3.74 -15.78 7.45
N SER A 187 2.71 -16.03 8.24
CA SER A 187 1.33 -15.73 7.87
C SER A 187 0.94 -14.29 8.21
N ILE A 188 -0.02 -13.78 7.47
CA ILE A 188 -0.69 -12.51 7.78
C ILE A 188 -1.53 -12.71 9.05
N PRO A 189 -1.35 -11.90 10.11
CA PRO A 189 -2.15 -12.01 11.31
C PRO A 189 -3.59 -11.55 11.05
N ARG A 190 -4.50 -11.89 11.96
CA ARG A 190 -5.83 -11.29 11.98
C ARG A 190 -5.74 -9.80 12.34
N PHE A 191 -6.55 -8.99 11.67
CA PHE A 191 -6.71 -7.58 11.98
C PHE A 191 -8.08 -7.34 12.62
N ASP A 192 -8.06 -6.83 13.86
CA ASP A 192 -9.28 -6.58 14.64
C ASP A 192 -9.79 -5.13 14.52
N SER A 193 -8.93 -4.22 14.03
CA SER A 193 -9.28 -2.80 13.86
C SER A 193 -10.33 -2.60 12.77
N GLN A 194 -11.52 -2.14 13.17
CA GLN A 194 -12.56 -1.71 12.23
C GLN A 194 -12.27 -0.34 11.58
N SER A 195 -11.15 0.26 11.90
CA SER A 195 -10.68 1.53 11.30
C SER A 195 -9.64 1.30 10.20
N LEU A 196 -9.19 0.04 9.99
CA LEU A 196 -8.15 -0.26 9.00
C LEU A 196 -8.71 -0.12 7.58
N THR A 197 -8.31 0.94 6.90
CA THR A 197 -8.73 1.24 5.52
C THR A 197 -7.69 0.86 4.49
N ARG A 198 -6.40 0.82 4.88
CA ARG A 198 -5.31 0.49 3.97
C ARG A 198 -4.39 -0.59 4.52
N LEU A 199 -4.25 -1.68 3.75
CA LEU A 199 -3.30 -2.76 4.01
C LEU A 199 -2.44 -3.00 2.76
N ASP A 200 -1.16 -2.63 2.81
CA ASP A 200 -0.21 -2.84 1.72
C ASP A 200 0.97 -3.70 2.20
N LEU A 201 0.94 -4.97 1.82
CA LEU A 201 1.94 -5.98 2.17
C LEU A 201 2.66 -6.54 0.93
N LYS A 202 2.50 -5.91 -0.24
CA LYS A 202 3.08 -6.41 -1.49
C LYS A 202 4.61 -6.51 -1.43
N HIS A 203 5.19 -7.38 -2.28
CA HIS A 203 6.63 -7.60 -2.35
C HIS A 203 7.25 -7.96 -0.99
N ASN A 204 6.84 -9.12 -0.46
CA ASN A 204 7.40 -9.78 0.71
C ASN A 204 7.54 -11.28 0.45
N THR A 205 7.79 -12.08 1.47
CA THR A 205 7.82 -13.56 1.41
C THR A 205 6.79 -14.20 2.33
N LEU A 206 5.63 -13.53 2.47
CA LEU A 206 4.53 -13.98 3.33
C LEU A 206 3.92 -15.27 2.77
N THR A 207 3.52 -16.16 3.68
CA THR A 207 3.00 -17.50 3.38
C THR A 207 1.68 -17.77 4.10
N GLY A 208 1.10 -18.96 3.87
CA GLY A 208 -0.13 -19.39 4.54
C GLY A 208 -1.38 -18.83 3.87
N SER A 209 -2.52 -19.00 4.52
CA SER A 209 -3.83 -18.61 4.01
C SER A 209 -4.53 -17.62 4.95
N LEU A 210 -5.46 -16.87 4.39
CA LEU A 210 -6.32 -15.95 5.14
C LEU A 210 -7.62 -16.66 5.55
N GLY A 211 -8.03 -16.48 6.79
CA GLY A 211 -9.33 -16.95 7.26
C GLY A 211 -10.47 -15.98 6.87
N PRO A 212 -11.73 -16.42 6.92
CA PRO A 212 -12.88 -15.63 6.48
C PRO A 212 -13.00 -14.25 7.17
N ASN A 213 -12.60 -14.16 8.44
CA ASN A 213 -12.71 -12.93 9.25
C ASN A 213 -11.32 -12.39 9.63
N SER A 214 -10.30 -12.66 8.84
CA SER A 214 -8.95 -12.19 9.13
C SER A 214 -8.71 -10.73 8.74
N LEU A 215 -9.54 -10.19 7.87
CA LEU A 215 -9.47 -8.81 7.41
C LEU A 215 -10.78 -8.07 7.76
N PRO A 216 -10.73 -6.80 8.18
CA PRO A 216 -11.91 -6.01 8.50
C PRO A 216 -12.63 -5.51 7.24
N SER A 217 -13.95 -5.38 7.32
CA SER A 217 -14.80 -4.89 6.21
C SER A 217 -14.57 -3.43 5.83
N SER A 218 -13.92 -2.66 6.71
CA SER A 218 -13.56 -1.25 6.47
C SER A 218 -12.45 -1.04 5.44
N LEU A 219 -11.83 -2.13 4.94
CA LEU A 219 -10.73 -2.03 3.97
C LEU A 219 -11.20 -1.42 2.66
N GLN A 220 -10.50 -0.37 2.24
CA GLN A 220 -10.66 0.30 0.95
C GLN A 220 -9.50 -0.03 -0.01
N TYR A 221 -8.32 -0.26 0.53
CA TYR A 221 -7.13 -0.61 -0.23
C TYR A 221 -6.51 -1.91 0.30
N LEU A 222 -6.41 -2.92 -0.55
CA LEU A 222 -5.75 -4.20 -0.23
C LEU A 222 -4.76 -4.58 -1.32
N SER A 223 -3.48 -4.62 -0.97
CA SER A 223 -2.43 -5.16 -1.84
C SER A 223 -1.60 -6.22 -1.12
N LEU A 224 -1.70 -7.45 -1.62
CA LEU A 224 -0.96 -8.62 -1.14
C LEU A 224 -0.06 -9.22 -2.22
N SER A 225 0.10 -8.53 -3.35
CA SER A 225 0.79 -9.06 -4.53
C SER A 225 2.26 -9.38 -4.26
N TRP A 226 2.85 -10.24 -5.11
CA TRP A 226 4.25 -10.64 -4.97
C TRP A 226 4.56 -11.21 -3.58
N ASN A 227 3.86 -12.29 -3.20
CA ASN A 227 4.07 -13.06 -1.99
C ASN A 227 3.96 -14.57 -2.29
N GLN A 228 3.90 -15.42 -1.27
CA GLN A 228 3.73 -16.87 -1.38
C GLN A 228 2.44 -17.34 -0.69
N LEU A 229 1.40 -16.48 -0.70
CA LEU A 229 0.13 -16.73 -0.03
C LEU A 229 -0.67 -17.80 -0.78
N THR A 230 -1.39 -18.63 -0.03
CA THR A 230 -2.14 -19.80 -0.52
C THR A 230 -3.59 -19.75 -0.05
N GLY A 231 -4.37 -20.78 -0.41
CA GLY A 231 -5.75 -20.95 0.04
C GLY A 231 -6.77 -20.20 -0.82
N SER A 232 -8.03 -20.35 -0.46
CA SER A 232 -9.13 -19.69 -1.17
C SER A 232 -9.44 -18.33 -0.57
N MET A 233 -9.74 -17.36 -1.44
CA MET A 233 -10.12 -15.99 -1.07
C MET A 233 -11.63 -15.73 -1.15
N ASP A 234 -12.42 -16.72 -1.56
CA ASP A 234 -13.86 -16.57 -1.78
C ASP A 234 -14.60 -16.00 -0.57
N ARG A 235 -14.39 -16.58 0.62
CA ARG A 235 -15.02 -16.14 1.86
C ARG A 235 -14.40 -14.88 2.45
N VAL A 236 -13.15 -14.57 2.13
CA VAL A 236 -12.48 -13.36 2.58
C VAL A 236 -13.00 -12.17 1.79
N LEU A 237 -13.04 -12.28 0.46
CA LEU A 237 -13.43 -11.19 -0.42
C LEU A 237 -14.89 -10.79 -0.31
N THR A 238 -15.80 -11.75 0.00
CA THR A 238 -17.23 -11.44 0.09
C THR A 238 -17.61 -10.42 1.16
N HIS A 239 -16.71 -10.13 2.12
CA HIS A 239 -16.97 -9.18 3.21
C HIS A 239 -16.32 -7.80 3.00
N LEU A 240 -15.53 -7.62 1.92
CA LEU A 240 -14.71 -6.43 1.72
C LEU A 240 -15.36 -5.46 0.70
N GLU A 241 -16.62 -5.12 0.89
CA GLU A 241 -17.43 -4.38 -0.08
C GLU A 241 -16.97 -2.94 -0.30
N GLU A 242 -16.20 -2.37 0.64
CA GLU A 242 -15.65 -1.01 0.57
C GLU A 242 -14.37 -0.90 -0.28
N LEU A 243 -13.87 -2.03 -0.82
CA LEU A 243 -12.64 -2.01 -1.60
C LEU A 243 -12.79 -1.18 -2.88
N ASN A 244 -11.88 -0.22 -3.04
CA ASN A 244 -11.67 0.55 -4.26
C ASN A 244 -10.37 0.17 -4.99
N TYR A 245 -9.48 -0.58 -4.34
CA TYR A 245 -8.25 -1.14 -4.91
C TYR A 245 -8.00 -2.55 -4.38
N LEU A 246 -7.78 -3.51 -5.30
CA LEU A 246 -7.46 -4.89 -4.97
C LEU A 246 -6.39 -5.45 -5.89
N ASP A 247 -5.25 -5.83 -5.29
CA ASP A 247 -4.16 -6.53 -5.98
C ASP A 247 -3.71 -7.76 -5.17
N LEU A 248 -4.08 -8.94 -5.67
CA LEU A 248 -3.67 -10.25 -5.15
C LEU A 248 -2.69 -10.97 -6.08
N SER A 249 -2.21 -10.31 -7.12
CA SER A 249 -1.41 -10.91 -8.18
C SER A 249 -0.12 -11.57 -7.67
N LEU A 250 0.43 -12.50 -8.45
CA LEU A 250 1.71 -13.14 -8.17
C LEU A 250 1.78 -13.78 -6.76
N ASN A 251 0.80 -14.68 -6.53
CA ASN A 251 0.68 -15.51 -5.33
C ASN A 251 0.33 -16.96 -5.72
N GLN A 252 -0.11 -17.75 -4.77
CA GLN A 252 -0.56 -19.13 -4.97
C GLN A 252 -2.01 -19.34 -4.53
N PHE A 253 -2.85 -18.29 -4.62
CA PHE A 253 -4.26 -18.37 -4.26
C PHE A 253 -5.01 -19.36 -5.16
N THR A 254 -5.96 -20.08 -4.57
CA THR A 254 -6.76 -21.14 -5.21
C THR A 254 -8.26 -20.88 -5.05
N GLY A 255 -9.09 -21.78 -5.58
CA GLY A 255 -10.54 -21.69 -5.46
C GLY A 255 -11.18 -20.72 -6.45
N PRO A 256 -12.50 -20.50 -6.34
CA PRO A 256 -13.23 -19.62 -7.25
C PRO A 256 -12.98 -18.15 -7.01
N VAL A 257 -13.21 -17.34 -8.03
CA VAL A 257 -13.33 -15.88 -7.91
C VAL A 257 -14.81 -15.58 -7.67
N PRO A 258 -15.18 -14.98 -6.51
CA PRO A 258 -16.59 -14.74 -6.22
C PRO A 258 -17.17 -13.67 -7.17
N GLY A 259 -18.33 -13.99 -7.80
CA GLY A 259 -18.98 -13.09 -8.75
C GLY A 259 -19.30 -11.71 -8.20
N ARG A 260 -19.54 -11.61 -6.90
CA ARG A 260 -19.85 -10.35 -6.21
C ARG A 260 -18.69 -9.34 -6.23
N ILE A 261 -17.42 -9.78 -6.35
CA ILE A 261 -16.27 -8.87 -6.39
C ILE A 261 -16.32 -7.90 -7.59
N PHE A 262 -16.99 -8.31 -8.66
CA PHE A 262 -17.14 -7.50 -9.86
C PHE A 262 -18.12 -6.33 -9.71
N SER A 263 -18.89 -6.29 -8.61
CA SER A 263 -19.81 -5.20 -8.24
C SER A 263 -19.19 -4.20 -7.27
N PHE A 264 -17.95 -4.44 -6.81
CA PHE A 264 -17.26 -3.52 -5.91
C PHE A 264 -16.79 -2.26 -6.65
N PRO A 265 -16.62 -1.12 -5.95
CA PRO A 265 -16.22 0.15 -6.56
C PRO A 265 -14.71 0.17 -6.92
N LEU A 266 -14.21 -0.91 -7.48
CA LEU A 266 -12.80 -1.08 -7.80
C LEU A 266 -12.38 -0.24 -9.01
N SER A 267 -11.27 0.47 -8.90
CA SER A 267 -10.58 1.09 -10.03
C SER A 267 -9.82 0.05 -10.88
N ASN A 268 -9.30 -0.98 -10.22
CA ASN A 268 -8.58 -2.10 -10.84
C ASN A 268 -8.81 -3.38 -10.05
N LEU A 269 -8.99 -4.50 -10.74
CA LEU A 269 -9.00 -5.84 -10.18
C LEU A 269 -7.82 -6.63 -10.74
N GLN A 270 -6.84 -6.93 -9.89
CA GLN A 270 -5.61 -7.61 -10.26
C GLN A 270 -5.50 -8.96 -9.54
N LEU A 271 -5.80 -10.06 -10.24
CA LEU A 271 -5.74 -11.44 -9.75
C LEU A 271 -4.78 -12.32 -10.54
N GLN A 272 -4.03 -11.73 -11.47
CA GLN A 272 -3.16 -12.46 -12.40
C GLN A 272 -2.06 -13.25 -11.68
N ARG A 273 -1.60 -14.34 -12.34
CA ARG A 273 -0.51 -15.19 -11.83
C ARG A 273 -0.79 -15.78 -10.46
N ASN A 274 -1.92 -16.51 -10.40
CA ASN A 274 -2.37 -17.30 -9.25
C ASN A 274 -2.83 -18.69 -9.72
N GLN A 275 -3.56 -19.41 -8.88
CA GLN A 275 -4.15 -20.70 -9.19
C GLN A 275 -5.69 -20.68 -9.06
N PHE A 276 -6.32 -19.51 -9.22
CA PHE A 276 -7.78 -19.39 -9.22
C PHE A 276 -8.39 -20.31 -10.27
N SER A 277 -9.53 -20.93 -9.98
CA SER A 277 -10.16 -21.94 -10.81
C SER A 277 -11.69 -21.82 -10.78
N GLY A 278 -12.37 -22.56 -11.63
CA GLY A 278 -13.83 -22.47 -11.79
C GLY A 278 -14.24 -21.40 -12.78
N SER A 279 -15.56 -21.22 -12.92
CA SER A 279 -16.15 -20.21 -13.78
C SER A 279 -16.03 -18.79 -13.21
N VAL A 280 -16.10 -17.80 -14.08
CA VAL A 280 -16.15 -16.38 -13.71
C VAL A 280 -17.56 -15.87 -14.03
N GLU A 281 -18.36 -15.68 -13.00
CA GLU A 281 -19.78 -15.37 -13.12
C GLU A 281 -20.09 -14.08 -12.34
N PRO A 282 -19.83 -12.90 -12.93
CA PRO A 282 -20.27 -11.63 -12.35
C PRO A 282 -21.80 -11.65 -12.18
N VAL A 283 -22.27 -11.08 -11.07
CA VAL A 283 -23.72 -11.00 -10.77
C VAL A 283 -24.43 -9.94 -11.60
N ASP A 284 -23.69 -8.90 -12.00
CA ASP A 284 -24.15 -7.77 -12.79
C ASP A 284 -23.09 -7.35 -13.81
N GLN A 285 -23.44 -6.37 -14.65
CA GLN A 285 -22.52 -5.78 -15.62
C GLN A 285 -21.32 -5.14 -14.93
N VAL A 286 -20.11 -5.50 -15.33
CA VAL A 286 -18.88 -5.10 -14.64
C VAL A 286 -18.51 -3.65 -14.98
N ALA A 287 -18.49 -2.79 -13.97
CA ALA A 287 -18.11 -1.39 -14.13
C ALA A 287 -16.61 -1.11 -13.91
N ILE A 288 -15.83 -2.13 -13.57
CA ILE A 288 -14.39 -1.99 -13.30
C ILE A 288 -13.64 -1.72 -14.61
N PRO A 289 -12.88 -0.61 -14.74
CA PRO A 289 -12.20 -0.28 -15.98
C PRO A 289 -11.14 -1.29 -16.42
N THR A 290 -10.39 -1.85 -15.46
CA THR A 290 -9.31 -2.81 -15.74
C THR A 290 -9.47 -4.07 -14.89
N VAL A 291 -9.54 -5.23 -15.57
CA VAL A 291 -9.65 -6.54 -14.95
C VAL A 291 -8.57 -7.45 -15.51
N ASP A 292 -7.62 -7.86 -14.67
CA ASP A 292 -6.58 -8.83 -15.04
C ASP A 292 -6.76 -10.15 -14.27
N LEU A 293 -7.27 -11.17 -14.96
CA LEU A 293 -7.43 -12.54 -14.50
C LEU A 293 -6.43 -13.48 -15.18
N SER A 294 -5.46 -12.97 -15.91
CA SER A 294 -4.54 -13.75 -16.73
C SER A 294 -3.68 -14.71 -15.89
N PHE A 295 -3.16 -15.76 -16.51
CA PHE A 295 -2.27 -16.73 -15.86
C PHE A 295 -2.89 -17.35 -14.59
N ASN A 296 -4.10 -17.94 -14.77
CA ASN A 296 -4.82 -18.70 -13.74
C ASN A 296 -5.29 -20.06 -14.29
N ARG A 297 -6.17 -20.72 -13.57
CA ARG A 297 -6.81 -22.00 -13.99
C ARG A 297 -8.33 -21.83 -14.20
N LEU A 298 -8.78 -20.60 -14.47
CA LEU A 298 -10.19 -20.26 -14.68
C LEU A 298 -10.73 -20.98 -15.92
N SER A 299 -11.98 -21.40 -15.89
CA SER A 299 -12.59 -22.26 -16.89
C SER A 299 -14.04 -21.86 -17.17
N GLY A 300 -14.74 -22.63 -17.99
CA GLY A 300 -16.10 -22.30 -18.41
C GLY A 300 -16.15 -21.31 -19.56
N GLN A 301 -17.32 -20.77 -19.83
CA GLN A 301 -17.52 -19.78 -20.87
C GLN A 301 -17.16 -18.38 -20.36
N ILE A 302 -16.81 -17.48 -21.28
CA ILE A 302 -16.61 -16.06 -20.94
C ILE A 302 -17.98 -15.42 -20.72
N SER A 303 -18.20 -14.85 -19.54
CA SER A 303 -19.46 -14.15 -19.24
C SER A 303 -19.63 -12.88 -20.07
N PRO A 304 -20.78 -12.66 -20.71
CA PRO A 304 -21.07 -11.42 -21.44
C PRO A 304 -21.07 -10.17 -20.54
N MET A 305 -21.24 -10.33 -19.21
CA MET A 305 -21.18 -9.24 -18.24
C MET A 305 -19.81 -8.57 -18.17
N LEU A 306 -18.75 -9.25 -18.61
CA LEU A 306 -17.39 -8.69 -18.70
C LEU A 306 -17.17 -7.80 -19.92
N ALA A 307 -18.11 -7.72 -20.87
CA ALA A 307 -17.92 -6.96 -22.11
C ALA A 307 -17.85 -5.45 -21.89
N SER A 308 -18.25 -4.94 -20.73
CA SER A 308 -18.12 -3.51 -20.37
C SER A 308 -16.75 -3.09 -19.87
N VAL A 309 -15.87 -4.05 -19.59
CA VAL A 309 -14.49 -3.78 -19.11
C VAL A 309 -13.66 -3.22 -20.25
N GLN A 310 -12.98 -2.09 -20.02
CA GLN A 310 -12.14 -1.44 -21.04
C GLN A 310 -10.84 -2.24 -21.30
N ASN A 311 -10.19 -2.72 -20.24
CA ASN A 311 -8.94 -3.47 -20.34
C ASN A 311 -9.13 -4.84 -19.67
N LEU A 312 -9.40 -5.85 -20.48
CA LEU A 312 -9.69 -7.21 -20.01
C LEU A 312 -8.61 -8.20 -20.42
N TYR A 313 -7.97 -8.79 -19.41
CA TYR A 313 -6.92 -9.80 -19.60
C TYR A 313 -7.41 -11.15 -19.07
N LEU A 314 -7.78 -12.06 -19.96
CA LEU A 314 -8.22 -13.43 -19.67
C LEU A 314 -7.23 -14.49 -20.18
N ASN A 315 -6.12 -14.06 -20.76
CA ASN A 315 -5.13 -14.94 -21.37
C ASN A 315 -4.49 -15.92 -20.39
N ASN A 316 -4.01 -17.06 -20.91
CA ASN A 316 -3.38 -18.12 -20.10
C ASN A 316 -4.31 -18.65 -18.99
N ASN A 317 -5.50 -19.11 -19.42
CA ASN A 317 -6.51 -19.75 -18.59
C ASN A 317 -7.06 -21.00 -19.31
N ARG A 318 -8.24 -21.47 -18.91
CA ARG A 318 -8.93 -22.64 -19.48
C ARG A 318 -10.34 -22.29 -19.99
N PHE A 319 -10.59 -21.01 -20.36
CA PHE A 319 -11.87 -20.61 -20.93
C PHE A 319 -12.14 -21.36 -22.22
N SER A 320 -13.40 -21.77 -22.44
CA SER A 320 -13.86 -22.55 -23.58
C SER A 320 -15.14 -21.96 -24.17
N GLY A 321 -15.63 -22.56 -25.24
CA GLY A 321 -16.83 -22.08 -25.95
C GLY A 321 -16.55 -20.87 -26.85
N ARG A 322 -17.62 -20.19 -27.27
CA ARG A 322 -17.54 -19.00 -28.14
C ARG A 322 -17.41 -17.75 -27.33
N VAL A 323 -16.69 -16.77 -27.86
CA VAL A 323 -16.66 -15.41 -27.30
C VAL A 323 -18.03 -14.76 -27.56
N PRO A 324 -18.71 -14.22 -26.54
CA PRO A 324 -20.01 -13.58 -26.70
C PRO A 324 -19.99 -12.40 -27.69
N ALA A 325 -21.08 -12.24 -28.47
CA ALA A 325 -21.18 -11.19 -29.48
C ALA A 325 -21.01 -9.76 -28.91
N SER A 326 -21.45 -9.53 -27.67
CA SER A 326 -21.28 -8.24 -26.97
C SER A 326 -19.85 -7.73 -26.90
N PHE A 327 -18.86 -8.63 -26.96
CA PHE A 327 -17.45 -8.22 -27.01
C PHE A 327 -17.05 -7.67 -28.38
N VAL A 328 -17.63 -8.22 -29.43
CA VAL A 328 -17.33 -7.79 -30.82
C VAL A 328 -17.81 -6.36 -31.04
N ASP A 329 -19.04 -6.06 -30.66
CA ASP A 329 -19.60 -4.72 -30.82
C ASP A 329 -18.76 -3.69 -30.10
N ARG A 330 -18.41 -3.96 -28.84
CA ARG A 330 -17.61 -3.05 -28.00
C ARG A 330 -16.13 -2.96 -28.40
N LEU A 331 -15.61 -3.97 -29.08
CA LEU A 331 -14.26 -3.93 -29.63
C LEU A 331 -14.23 -3.02 -30.88
N LEU A 332 -15.27 -3.12 -31.75
CA LEU A 332 -15.36 -2.36 -32.99
C LEU A 332 -15.72 -0.88 -32.79
N ASP A 333 -16.44 -0.54 -31.72
CA ASP A 333 -16.69 0.84 -31.31
C ASP A 333 -15.61 1.47 -30.45
N ALA A 334 -14.50 0.71 -30.16
CA ALA A 334 -13.37 1.10 -29.32
C ALA A 334 -13.71 1.34 -27.83
N SER A 335 -14.85 0.85 -27.35
CA SER A 335 -15.16 0.83 -25.91
C SER A 335 -14.28 -0.15 -25.15
N ILE A 336 -13.86 -1.26 -25.79
CA ILE A 336 -12.83 -2.15 -25.31
C ILE A 336 -11.48 -1.73 -25.92
N GLN A 337 -10.53 -1.35 -25.08
CA GLN A 337 -9.18 -0.97 -25.50
C GLN A 337 -8.23 -2.17 -25.54
N ILE A 338 -8.36 -3.08 -24.57
CA ILE A 338 -7.54 -4.30 -24.52
C ILE A 338 -8.45 -5.51 -24.28
N LEU A 339 -8.36 -6.50 -25.18
CA LEU A 339 -9.02 -7.79 -25.05
C LEU A 339 -7.99 -8.91 -25.31
N TYR A 340 -7.39 -9.45 -24.27
CA TYR A 340 -6.39 -10.50 -24.38
C TYR A 340 -6.98 -11.85 -23.98
N LEU A 341 -7.19 -12.72 -24.98
CA LEU A 341 -7.82 -14.04 -24.87
C LEU A 341 -6.87 -15.20 -25.23
N GLN A 342 -5.61 -14.91 -25.59
CA GLN A 342 -4.67 -15.94 -26.03
C GLN A 342 -4.42 -17.00 -24.97
N HIS A 343 -4.02 -18.21 -25.42
CA HIS A 343 -3.73 -19.34 -24.55
C HIS A 343 -4.93 -19.80 -23.71
N ASN A 344 -6.09 -19.96 -24.37
CA ASN A 344 -7.31 -20.57 -23.82
C ASN A 344 -7.77 -21.75 -24.72
N TYR A 345 -9.03 -22.16 -24.63
CA TYR A 345 -9.65 -23.24 -25.39
C TYR A 345 -10.90 -22.73 -26.16
N LEU A 346 -10.92 -21.46 -26.52
CA LEU A 346 -12.03 -20.82 -27.21
C LEU A 346 -12.18 -21.41 -28.61
N THR A 347 -13.45 -21.60 -29.04
CA THR A 347 -13.81 -22.29 -30.29
C THR A 347 -14.33 -21.36 -31.39
N GLY A 348 -14.55 -20.07 -31.07
CA GLY A 348 -15.03 -19.11 -32.07
C GLY A 348 -15.29 -17.72 -31.52
N ILE A 349 -15.35 -16.78 -32.43
CA ILE A 349 -15.82 -15.40 -32.22
C ILE A 349 -16.53 -14.98 -33.51
N GLU A 350 -17.62 -14.20 -33.39
CA GLU A 350 -18.40 -13.75 -34.53
C GLU A 350 -17.93 -12.38 -35.03
N ILE A 351 -16.71 -12.31 -35.50
CA ILE A 351 -16.14 -11.12 -36.15
C ILE A 351 -15.89 -11.40 -37.63
N SER A 352 -16.27 -10.44 -38.49
CA SER A 352 -15.99 -10.56 -39.91
C SER A 352 -14.47 -10.60 -40.17
N PRO A 353 -14.00 -11.48 -41.07
CA PRO A 353 -12.59 -11.48 -41.48
C PRO A 353 -12.13 -10.15 -42.10
N THR A 354 -13.07 -9.34 -42.59
CA THR A 354 -12.81 -8.00 -43.17
C THR A 354 -12.97 -6.87 -42.15
N ALA A 355 -13.33 -7.19 -40.90
CA ALA A 355 -13.46 -6.18 -39.86
C ALA A 355 -12.10 -5.54 -39.51
N VAL A 356 -12.10 -4.23 -39.40
CA VAL A 356 -10.93 -3.46 -39.03
C VAL A 356 -11.03 -3.14 -37.52
N ILE A 357 -10.10 -3.66 -36.76
CA ILE A 357 -9.99 -3.34 -35.32
C ILE A 357 -9.49 -1.89 -35.22
N PRO A 358 -10.18 -1.00 -34.49
CA PRO A 358 -9.74 0.38 -34.29
C PRO A 358 -8.32 0.45 -33.68
N GLU A 359 -7.52 1.45 -34.07
CA GLU A 359 -6.15 1.62 -33.59
C GLU A 359 -6.03 1.74 -32.06
N ARG A 360 -7.10 2.20 -31.39
CA ARG A 360 -7.18 2.30 -29.94
C ARG A 360 -7.52 0.99 -29.25
N SER A 361 -7.85 -0.05 -30.03
CA SER A 361 -8.24 -1.37 -29.52
C SER A 361 -7.17 -2.40 -29.85
N SER A 362 -6.89 -3.29 -28.90
CA SER A 362 -5.95 -4.40 -29.05
C SER A 362 -6.65 -5.72 -28.76
N LEU A 363 -6.68 -6.61 -29.75
CA LEU A 363 -7.22 -7.96 -29.62
C LEU A 363 -6.11 -8.99 -29.77
N CYS A 364 -5.98 -9.95 -28.87
CA CYS A 364 -5.11 -11.09 -29.06
C CYS A 364 -5.86 -12.39 -28.77
N MET A 365 -5.89 -13.31 -29.76
CA MET A 365 -6.65 -14.57 -29.70
C MET A 365 -5.80 -15.79 -30.05
N GLN A 366 -4.47 -15.66 -30.13
CA GLN A 366 -3.58 -16.74 -30.49
C GLN A 366 -3.66 -17.93 -29.52
N TYR A 367 -3.34 -19.14 -30.01
CA TYR A 367 -3.28 -20.36 -29.24
C TYR A 367 -4.61 -20.72 -28.53
N ASN A 368 -5.71 -20.63 -29.30
CA ASN A 368 -7.04 -21.14 -28.94
C ASN A 368 -7.42 -22.32 -29.86
N CYS A 369 -8.60 -22.91 -29.67
CA CYS A 369 -9.14 -24.01 -30.45
C CYS A 369 -9.84 -23.52 -31.74
N MET A 370 -9.40 -22.42 -32.28
CA MET A 370 -9.87 -21.82 -33.53
C MET A 370 -8.72 -21.09 -34.25
N VAL A 371 -8.87 -20.88 -35.55
CA VAL A 371 -8.02 -19.94 -36.28
C VAL A 371 -8.53 -18.54 -35.99
N PRO A 372 -7.68 -17.60 -35.54
CA PRO A 372 -8.10 -16.21 -35.35
C PRO A 372 -8.67 -15.65 -36.66
N PRO A 373 -9.92 -15.11 -36.67
CA PRO A 373 -10.57 -14.64 -37.88
C PRO A 373 -9.98 -13.34 -38.44
N VAL A 374 -9.31 -12.57 -37.59
CA VAL A 374 -8.58 -11.35 -37.93
C VAL A 374 -7.14 -11.42 -37.47
N GLU A 375 -6.22 -10.88 -38.27
CA GLU A 375 -4.82 -10.78 -37.86
C GLU A 375 -4.62 -9.49 -37.08
N THR A 376 -4.31 -9.64 -35.80
CA THR A 376 -4.04 -8.53 -34.87
C THR A 376 -2.68 -8.75 -34.20
N PRO A 377 -1.93 -7.68 -33.90
CA PRO A 377 -0.67 -7.80 -33.19
C PRO A 377 -0.93 -8.27 -31.76
N CYS A 378 -0.32 -9.41 -31.41
CA CYS A 378 -0.32 -9.91 -30.02
C CYS A 378 0.95 -9.46 -29.30
N PRO A 379 0.95 -9.39 -27.97
CA PRO A 379 2.16 -9.18 -27.20
C PRO A 379 3.24 -10.22 -27.53
N LEU A 380 4.52 -9.82 -27.52
CA LEU A 380 5.65 -10.72 -27.85
C LEU A 380 5.64 -12.06 -27.08
N ARG A 381 5.12 -12.05 -25.86
CA ARG A 381 5.00 -13.25 -25.03
C ARG A 381 3.85 -14.18 -25.39
N ALA A 382 2.99 -13.81 -26.33
CA ALA A 382 1.90 -14.68 -26.82
C ALA A 382 2.40 -15.88 -27.64
N GLY A 383 3.68 -15.86 -28.07
CA GLY A 383 4.26 -16.90 -28.90
C GLY A 383 3.92 -16.74 -30.38
N LYS A 384 4.38 -17.69 -31.23
CA LYS A 384 4.19 -17.64 -32.68
C LYS A 384 3.06 -18.56 -33.18
N GLN A 385 2.57 -19.47 -32.34
CA GLN A 385 1.55 -20.46 -32.76
C GLN A 385 0.17 -19.80 -32.79
N LYS A 386 -0.49 -19.84 -33.96
CA LYS A 386 -1.83 -19.26 -34.15
C LYS A 386 -2.92 -20.10 -33.48
N THR A 387 -2.82 -21.43 -33.52
CA THR A 387 -3.86 -22.35 -33.02
C THR A 387 -3.28 -23.37 -32.06
N ARG A 388 -4.12 -23.87 -31.16
CA ARG A 388 -3.82 -24.97 -30.25
C ARG A 388 -3.95 -26.32 -30.98
N PRO A 389 -3.12 -27.33 -30.68
CA PRO A 389 -3.27 -28.65 -31.25
C PRO A 389 -4.66 -29.26 -30.95
N THR A 390 -5.26 -29.93 -31.96
CA THR A 390 -6.62 -30.52 -31.84
C THR A 390 -6.75 -31.54 -30.74
N THR A 391 -5.67 -32.29 -30.45
CA THR A 391 -5.63 -33.27 -29.35
C THR A 391 -5.85 -32.61 -27.99
N GLN A 392 -5.37 -31.37 -27.80
CA GLN A 392 -5.59 -30.61 -26.56
C GLN A 392 -7.00 -30.01 -26.52
N CYS A 393 -7.56 -29.60 -27.68
CA CYS A 393 -8.89 -29.03 -27.76
C CYS A 393 -10.00 -30.07 -27.44
N ASN A 394 -9.79 -31.31 -27.77
CA ASN A 394 -10.79 -32.38 -27.52
C ASN A 394 -11.03 -32.67 -26.04
N GLN A 395 -10.07 -32.30 -25.16
CA GLN A 395 -10.20 -32.48 -23.71
C GLN A 395 -11.15 -31.48 -23.06
N PHE A 396 -11.48 -30.38 -23.76
CA PHE A 396 -12.31 -29.25 -23.26
C PHE A 396 -13.59 -29.05 -24.12
N LYS A 397 -14.01 -30.06 -24.88
CA LYS A 397 -15.34 -30.10 -25.49
C LYS A 397 -16.36 -30.50 -24.42
N GLY A 398 -16.84 -29.52 -23.64
CA GLY A 398 -18.00 -29.68 -22.80
C GLY A 398 -19.21 -29.00 -23.41
#